data_15791d22bd53150bf31e9f0fd414def8
#
_entry.id   15791d22bd53150bf31e9f0fd414def8
#
_cell.length_a   1.000
_cell.length_b   1.000
_cell.length_c   1.000
_cell.angle_alpha   90.00
_cell.angle_beta   90.00
_cell.angle_gamma   90.00
#
_symmetry.space_group_name_H-M   'P 1'
#
loop_
_entity.id
_entity.type
_entity.pdbx_description
1 polymer ?
#
loop_
_entity_poly.entity_id
_entity_poly.type
_entity_poly.pdbx_seq_one_letter_code
_entity_poly.pdbx_strand_id
1 'polypeptide(L)'
;MRAAHLVWAALVVASAASGASAAQVGVHDPVMAKQGARYYLFSTGPGITFYSSTDLTTWKPEGRVFKEGPAWATRAAPTFDGHIWAPDIYHHDGKYYLYYSVSGFGKNTSAIGVTVNTTLDPRSPAYKWEDQGPVVQSVPGRDLWNAIDAQVIDDAKGTPWMSFGSFWGGLKLVKLDAGRTRLAEPQEWHTIARRERPAFTPDDEAGPAQIEAPFIFPKNGWYYLFASWDLCCKGKDSTYKVVVGRAKTITGPYLDRNGVDMARGGGTLVIAGDSDWRGLGHNSAYTFDGKDYMVLHAYETADRFKQKLKVLEMGWDRDGWPVLDQKDLNRYQSALQP
;
A
#
# COMPACT_ATOMS: atom_id res chain seq x y z
N MET A 1 -74.83 -25.50 34.31
CA MET A 1 -73.43 -25.27 34.62
C MET A 1 -72.65 -25.31 33.32
N ARG A 2 -72.26 -24.16 32.75
CA ARG A 2 -71.46 -24.09 31.52
C ARG A 2 -70.04 -23.69 31.93
N ALA A 3 -69.07 -24.55 31.62
CA ALA A 3 -67.66 -24.29 31.85
C ALA A 3 -67.12 -23.42 30.70
N ALA A 4 -66.53 -22.29 31.04
CA ALA A 4 -65.84 -21.42 30.12
C ALA A 4 -64.34 -21.82 30.04
N HIS A 5 -63.86 -22.19 28.83
CA HIS A 5 -62.48 -22.44 28.61
C HIS A 5 -61.77 -21.11 28.19
N LEU A 6 -60.86 -20.63 29.05
CA LEU A 6 -59.96 -19.56 28.74
C LEU A 6 -58.77 -20.12 27.90
N VAL A 7 -58.65 -19.64 26.67
CA VAL A 7 -57.49 -19.90 25.82
C VAL A 7 -56.46 -18.77 26.05
N TRP A 8 -55.32 -19.14 26.60
CA TRP A 8 -54.17 -18.23 26.70
C TRP A 8 -53.40 -18.23 25.37
N ALA A 9 -53.40 -17.10 24.67
CA ALA A 9 -52.57 -16.90 23.49
C ALA A 9 -51.19 -16.40 23.98
N ALA A 10 -50.15 -17.23 23.83
CA ALA A 10 -48.78 -16.84 24.09
C ALA A 10 -48.25 -15.98 22.93
N LEU A 11 -48.00 -14.70 23.20
CA LEU A 11 -47.33 -13.78 22.26
C LEU A 11 -45.85 -14.13 22.22
N VAL A 12 -45.39 -14.76 21.18
CA VAL A 12 -43.94 -14.93 20.88
C VAL A 12 -43.42 -13.62 20.32
N VAL A 13 -42.75 -12.83 21.13
CA VAL A 13 -42.01 -11.65 20.68
C VAL A 13 -40.70 -12.15 20.06
N ALA A 14 -40.63 -12.22 18.75
CA ALA A 14 -39.42 -12.44 18.01
C ALA A 14 -38.54 -11.17 18.11
N SER A 15 -37.57 -11.21 18.98
CA SER A 15 -36.49 -10.21 19.01
C SER A 15 -35.68 -10.33 17.71
N ALA A 16 -35.93 -9.46 16.75
CA ALA A 16 -35.02 -9.24 15.65
C ALA A 16 -33.74 -8.63 16.21
N ALA A 17 -32.71 -9.45 16.41
CA ALA A 17 -31.37 -8.96 16.62
C ALA A 17 -30.97 -8.23 15.33
N SER A 18 -31.03 -6.90 15.36
CA SER A 18 -30.38 -6.07 14.36
C SER A 18 -28.88 -6.32 14.47
N GLY A 19 -28.36 -7.28 13.71
CA GLY A 19 -26.94 -7.47 13.56
C GLY A 19 -26.35 -6.15 13.02
N ALA A 20 -25.66 -5.42 13.90
CA ALA A 20 -24.85 -4.30 13.45
C ALA A 20 -23.90 -4.86 12.39
N SER A 21 -24.05 -4.43 11.14
CA SER A 21 -23.09 -4.77 10.09
C SER A 21 -21.72 -4.31 10.57
N ALA A 22 -20.76 -5.25 10.66
CA ALA A 22 -19.40 -4.91 11.06
C ALA A 22 -18.88 -3.80 10.14
N ALA A 23 -18.30 -2.75 10.71
CA ALA A 23 -17.76 -1.65 9.93
C ALA A 23 -16.65 -2.17 9.01
N GLN A 24 -16.59 -1.69 7.78
CA GLN A 24 -15.51 -2.03 6.87
C GLN A 24 -14.21 -1.34 7.32
N VAL A 25 -13.08 -2.01 7.08
CA VAL A 25 -11.75 -1.46 7.36
C VAL A 25 -11.47 -0.29 6.42
N GLY A 26 -11.37 0.91 6.98
CA GLY A 26 -11.03 2.14 6.26
C GLY A 26 -9.51 2.33 6.31
N VAL A 27 -8.82 2.17 5.18
CA VAL A 27 -7.37 2.33 5.06
C VAL A 27 -6.99 3.06 3.79
N HIS A 28 -5.80 3.65 3.79
CA HIS A 28 -5.12 4.20 2.64
C HIS A 28 -3.73 3.56 2.56
N ASP A 29 -3.24 3.26 1.34
CA ASP A 29 -1.90 2.74 1.08
C ASP A 29 -1.59 1.48 1.93
N PRO A 30 -2.38 0.41 1.83
CA PRO A 30 -2.26 -0.75 2.69
C PRO A 30 -1.09 -1.66 2.30
N VAL A 31 -0.31 -2.08 3.30
CA VAL A 31 0.73 -3.11 3.16
C VAL A 31 0.57 -4.17 4.23
N MET A 32 1.01 -5.40 3.93
CA MET A 32 0.83 -6.51 4.85
C MET A 32 2.11 -7.31 5.08
N ALA A 33 2.18 -7.93 6.26
CA ALA A 33 3.16 -8.97 6.58
C ALA A 33 2.48 -10.12 7.33
N LYS A 34 3.07 -11.31 7.27
CA LYS A 34 2.63 -12.48 8.05
C LYS A 34 3.69 -12.82 9.08
N GLN A 35 3.27 -13.02 10.34
CA GLN A 35 4.10 -13.59 11.39
C GLN A 35 3.36 -14.75 12.07
N GLY A 36 3.90 -15.95 11.94
CA GLY A 36 3.22 -17.16 12.39
C GLY A 36 1.87 -17.34 11.68
N ALA A 37 0.79 -17.50 12.45
CA ALA A 37 -0.57 -17.65 11.91
C ALA A 37 -1.32 -16.31 11.77
N ARG A 38 -0.67 -15.16 11.96
CA ARG A 38 -1.31 -13.84 11.91
C ARG A 38 -0.81 -13.01 10.75
N TYR A 39 -1.74 -12.31 10.14
CA TYR A 39 -1.50 -11.25 9.17
C TYR A 39 -1.55 -9.90 9.89
N TYR A 40 -0.67 -9.00 9.52
CA TYR A 40 -0.61 -7.63 10.02
C TYR A 40 -0.72 -6.68 8.85
N LEU A 41 -1.58 -5.69 8.98
CA LEU A 41 -1.87 -4.66 7.98
C LEU A 41 -1.43 -3.32 8.53
N PHE A 42 -0.63 -2.59 7.76
CA PHE A 42 -0.22 -1.22 8.07
C PHE A 42 -0.76 -0.28 7.01
N SER A 43 -1.09 0.95 7.41
CA SER A 43 -1.67 1.92 6.49
C SER A 43 -1.29 3.36 6.84
N THR A 44 -1.36 4.21 5.84
CA THR A 44 -1.28 5.68 6.01
C THR A 44 -2.20 6.16 7.11
N GLY A 45 -1.71 7.07 7.95
CA GLY A 45 -2.49 7.66 9.02
C GLY A 45 -1.64 8.35 10.08
N PRO A 46 -2.26 8.93 11.11
CA PRO A 46 -1.54 9.49 12.24
C PRO A 46 -0.69 8.40 12.92
N GLY A 47 0.63 8.47 12.76
CA GLY A 47 1.58 7.52 13.34
C GLY A 47 1.56 6.11 12.75
N ILE A 48 1.04 5.89 11.55
CA ILE A 48 0.82 4.59 10.87
C ILE A 48 -0.11 3.70 11.70
N THR A 49 -1.35 3.58 11.28
CA THR A 49 -2.31 2.67 11.91
C THR A 49 -2.06 1.23 11.49
N PHE A 50 -2.30 0.28 12.40
CA PHE A 50 -2.14 -1.12 12.05
C PHE A 50 -3.22 -2.01 12.66
N TYR A 51 -3.42 -3.15 12.02
CA TYR A 51 -4.44 -4.14 12.33
C TYR A 51 -3.84 -5.54 12.30
N SER A 52 -4.50 -6.52 12.93
CA SER A 52 -4.17 -7.94 12.78
C SER A 52 -5.37 -8.76 12.35
N SER A 53 -5.13 -9.87 11.65
CA SER A 53 -6.13 -10.84 11.19
C SER A 53 -5.60 -12.26 11.24
N THR A 54 -6.49 -13.25 11.31
CA THR A 54 -6.15 -14.68 11.13
C THR A 54 -6.76 -15.26 9.85
N ASP A 55 -7.60 -14.49 9.14
CA ASP A 55 -8.41 -14.99 8.02
C ASP A 55 -8.40 -14.07 6.78
N LEU A 56 -7.67 -12.93 6.83
CA LEU A 56 -7.62 -11.90 5.78
C LEU A 56 -8.96 -11.19 5.53
N THR A 57 -9.99 -11.46 6.32
CA THR A 57 -11.34 -10.88 6.15
C THR A 57 -11.79 -10.08 7.35
N THR A 58 -11.40 -10.52 8.55
CA THR A 58 -11.77 -9.88 9.82
C THR A 58 -10.53 -9.28 10.47
N TRP A 59 -10.53 -7.98 10.67
CA TRP A 59 -9.37 -7.21 11.11
C TRP A 59 -9.59 -6.59 12.47
N LYS A 60 -8.68 -6.83 13.39
CA LYS A 60 -8.64 -6.23 14.71
C LYS A 60 -7.73 -5.01 14.70
N PRO A 61 -8.20 -3.81 15.08
CA PRO A 61 -7.31 -2.67 15.28
C PRO A 61 -6.35 -2.94 16.44
N GLU A 62 -5.06 -2.67 16.22
CA GLU A 62 -4.01 -2.89 17.22
C GLU A 62 -3.37 -1.58 17.70
N GLY A 63 -3.59 -0.46 17.00
CA GLY A 63 -3.09 0.86 17.39
C GLY A 63 -2.24 1.55 16.35
N ARG A 64 -1.13 2.16 16.78
CA ARG A 64 -0.21 2.94 15.94
C ARG A 64 1.23 2.51 16.18
N VAL A 65 2.05 2.58 15.12
CA VAL A 65 3.49 2.33 15.18
C VAL A 65 4.19 3.46 15.95
N PHE A 66 3.88 4.71 15.61
CA PHE A 66 4.40 5.90 16.29
C PHE A 66 3.29 6.52 17.16
N LYS A 67 3.58 6.78 18.42
CA LYS A 67 2.72 7.60 19.28
C LYS A 67 2.80 9.07 18.89
N GLU A 68 4.02 9.52 18.63
CA GLU A 68 4.38 10.82 18.09
C GLU A 68 5.16 10.59 16.79
N GLY A 69 5.13 11.52 15.86
CA GLY A 69 5.88 11.41 14.60
C GLY A 69 7.40 11.30 14.83
N PRO A 70 8.17 10.86 13.82
CA PRO A 70 9.63 10.79 13.93
C PRO A 70 10.21 12.18 14.23
N ALA A 71 11.12 12.26 15.19
CA ALA A 71 11.66 13.55 15.68
C ALA A 71 12.37 14.38 14.59
N TRP A 72 12.81 13.74 13.51
CA TRP A 72 13.48 14.39 12.38
C TRP A 72 12.53 14.87 11.28
N ALA A 73 11.24 14.46 11.31
CA ALA A 73 10.28 14.61 10.21
C ALA A 73 10.09 16.07 9.79
N THR A 74 9.86 17.00 10.73
CA THR A 74 9.65 18.42 10.44
C THR A 74 10.88 19.12 9.88
N ARG A 75 12.09 18.58 10.14
CA ARG A 75 13.31 19.10 9.54
C ARG A 75 13.43 18.70 8.07
N ALA A 76 13.02 17.48 7.71
CA ALA A 76 13.05 16.97 6.35
C ALA A 76 11.85 17.47 5.52
N ALA A 77 10.67 17.56 6.13
CA ALA A 77 9.43 18.02 5.55
C ALA A 77 8.76 19.05 6.47
N PRO A 78 9.01 20.36 6.30
CA PRO A 78 8.53 21.38 7.22
C PRO A 78 6.99 21.48 7.34
N THR A 79 6.26 20.95 6.34
CA THR A 79 4.78 20.90 6.35
C THR A 79 4.24 19.61 6.96
N PHE A 80 5.08 18.73 7.50
CA PHE A 80 4.65 17.51 8.16
C PHE A 80 3.82 17.82 9.40
N ASP A 81 2.63 17.21 9.48
CA ASP A 81 1.60 17.45 10.51
C ASP A 81 1.36 16.23 11.43
N GLY A 82 2.22 15.19 11.34
CA GLY A 82 2.05 13.93 12.09
C GLY A 82 1.33 12.84 11.31
N HIS A 83 0.86 13.12 10.09
CA HIS A 83 0.26 12.15 9.20
C HIS A 83 1.35 11.46 8.37
N ILE A 84 1.64 10.21 8.68
CA ILE A 84 2.71 9.43 8.04
C ILE A 84 2.10 8.63 6.89
N TRP A 85 2.78 8.64 5.73
CA TRP A 85 2.20 8.09 4.49
C TRP A 85 2.91 6.82 4.03
N ALA A 86 2.14 6.04 3.25
CA ALA A 86 2.61 4.96 2.40
C ALA A 86 3.68 4.07 3.05
N PRO A 87 3.32 3.31 4.11
CA PRO A 87 4.24 2.37 4.71
C PRO A 87 4.57 1.22 3.77
N ASP A 88 5.77 0.64 3.92
CA ASP A 88 6.12 -0.69 3.39
C ASP A 88 6.72 -1.54 4.50
N ILE A 89 6.34 -2.80 4.58
CA ILE A 89 6.81 -3.73 5.61
C ILE A 89 7.62 -4.86 5.00
N TYR A 90 8.89 -4.92 5.34
CA TYR A 90 9.85 -5.89 4.82
C TYR A 90 10.43 -6.73 5.96
N HIS A 91 10.53 -8.04 5.78
CA HIS A 91 11.09 -8.96 6.78
C HIS A 91 12.42 -9.56 6.31
N HIS A 92 13.47 -9.44 7.13
CA HIS A 92 14.78 -10.03 6.87
C HIS A 92 15.52 -10.31 8.18
N ASP A 93 16.17 -11.48 8.29
CA ASP A 93 16.99 -11.92 9.43
C ASP A 93 16.30 -11.70 10.78
N GLY A 94 15.02 -12.10 10.90
CA GLY A 94 14.25 -12.01 12.13
C GLY A 94 13.85 -10.59 12.52
N LYS A 95 14.05 -9.61 11.64
CA LYS A 95 13.65 -8.22 11.84
C LYS A 95 12.63 -7.78 10.81
N TYR A 96 11.71 -6.94 11.24
CA TYR A 96 10.73 -6.24 10.41
C TYR A 96 11.19 -4.80 10.24
N TYR A 97 11.35 -4.38 8.99
CA TYR A 97 11.70 -3.02 8.58
C TYR A 97 10.43 -2.37 8.05
N LEU A 98 9.96 -1.34 8.71
CA LEU A 98 8.81 -0.57 8.26
C LEU A 98 9.32 0.75 7.71
N TYR A 99 9.32 0.88 6.38
CA TYR A 99 9.61 2.13 5.69
C TYR A 99 8.36 2.99 5.69
N TYR A 100 8.53 4.30 5.67
CA TYR A 100 7.42 5.23 5.73
C TYR A 100 7.81 6.58 5.14
N SER A 101 6.83 7.37 4.73
CA SER A 101 7.05 8.65 4.08
C SER A 101 6.59 9.80 4.96
N VAL A 102 7.41 10.85 5.06
CA VAL A 102 7.05 12.15 5.63
C VAL A 102 7.12 13.20 4.52
N SER A 103 6.04 13.96 4.32
CA SER A 103 5.90 14.88 3.20
C SER A 103 4.82 15.93 3.47
N GLY A 104 4.60 16.83 2.51
CA GLY A 104 3.45 17.70 2.39
C GLY A 104 2.75 17.49 1.05
N PHE A 105 1.42 17.56 1.00
CA PHE A 105 0.64 17.30 -0.19
C PHE A 105 1.04 18.24 -1.36
N GLY A 106 1.30 17.64 -2.53
CA GLY A 106 1.72 18.35 -3.73
C GLY A 106 3.14 18.91 -3.68
N LYS A 107 3.98 18.41 -2.77
CA LYS A 107 5.38 18.82 -2.63
C LYS A 107 6.31 17.61 -2.81
N ASN A 108 7.54 17.87 -3.24
CA ASN A 108 8.64 16.92 -3.15
C ASN A 108 9.68 17.32 -2.08
N THR A 109 9.28 18.12 -1.11
CA THR A 109 9.99 18.28 0.15
C THR A 109 9.63 17.11 1.03
N SER A 110 10.28 15.97 0.81
CA SER A 110 9.86 14.66 1.34
C SER A 110 11.04 13.82 1.77
N ALA A 111 10.79 12.87 2.66
CA ALA A 111 11.78 11.86 3.02
C ALA A 111 11.12 10.51 3.33
N ILE A 112 11.79 9.43 2.98
CA ILE A 112 11.49 8.09 3.41
C ILE A 112 12.35 7.77 4.61
N GLY A 113 11.73 7.39 5.73
CA GLY A 113 12.39 6.88 6.92
C GLY A 113 12.19 5.37 7.07
N VAL A 114 12.88 4.77 8.03
CA VAL A 114 12.69 3.36 8.40
C VAL A 114 12.70 3.17 9.90
N THR A 115 11.78 2.35 10.41
CA THR A 115 11.78 1.88 11.80
C THR A 115 11.82 0.37 11.83
N VAL A 116 12.47 -0.21 12.85
CA VAL A 116 12.76 -1.64 12.93
C VAL A 116 12.17 -2.24 14.20
N ASN A 117 11.65 -3.47 14.09
CA ASN A 117 11.15 -4.26 15.20
C ASN A 117 11.51 -5.74 14.99
N THR A 118 11.53 -6.54 16.05
CA THR A 118 11.76 -7.99 15.99
C THR A 118 10.48 -8.81 16.01
N THR A 119 9.34 -8.16 16.24
CA THR A 119 8.02 -8.82 16.26
C THR A 119 6.92 -7.86 15.83
N LEU A 120 5.87 -8.37 15.22
CA LEU A 120 4.66 -7.61 14.88
C LEU A 120 3.55 -7.77 15.94
N ASP A 121 3.71 -8.69 16.92
CA ASP A 121 2.72 -8.89 17.97
C ASP A 121 2.85 -7.81 19.08
N PRO A 122 1.88 -6.87 19.18
CA PRO A 122 1.95 -5.79 20.16
C PRO A 122 1.84 -6.25 21.61
N ARG A 123 1.49 -7.53 21.84
CA ARG A 123 1.42 -8.14 23.20
C ARG A 123 2.77 -8.72 23.63
N SER A 124 3.71 -8.86 22.70
CA SER A 124 5.05 -9.36 23.00
C SER A 124 5.83 -8.35 23.83
N PRO A 125 6.55 -8.75 24.89
CA PRO A 125 7.45 -7.83 25.61
C PRO A 125 8.60 -7.32 24.76
N ALA A 126 8.91 -7.97 23.64
CA ALA A 126 9.90 -7.53 22.66
C ALA A 126 9.35 -6.51 21.63
N TYR A 127 8.04 -6.20 21.68
CA TYR A 127 7.44 -5.26 20.73
C TYR A 127 7.91 -3.83 20.97
N LYS A 128 8.83 -3.39 20.13
CA LYS A 128 9.39 -2.04 20.19
C LYS A 128 9.87 -1.64 18.81
N TRP A 129 9.24 -0.62 18.24
CA TRP A 129 9.73 0.01 17.02
C TRP A 129 10.85 0.99 17.34
N GLU A 130 11.99 0.83 16.66
CA GLU A 130 13.17 1.68 16.81
C GLU A 130 13.42 2.45 15.51
N ASP A 131 13.14 3.76 15.53
CA ASP A 131 13.35 4.63 14.38
C ASP A 131 14.85 4.76 14.05
N GLN A 132 15.21 4.48 12.79
CA GLN A 132 16.58 4.55 12.28
C GLN A 132 16.86 5.86 11.53
N GLY A 133 15.85 6.73 11.41
CA GLY A 133 15.97 8.00 10.70
C GLY A 133 15.70 7.90 9.19
N PRO A 134 16.05 8.96 8.44
CA PRO A 134 15.79 9.04 7.01
C PRO A 134 16.76 8.17 6.20
N VAL A 135 16.22 7.46 5.19
CA VAL A 135 16.96 6.66 4.21
C VAL A 135 17.28 7.49 2.97
N VAL A 136 16.29 8.21 2.46
CA VAL A 136 16.40 9.08 1.28
C VAL A 136 15.51 10.31 1.43
N GLN A 137 15.96 11.43 0.89
CA GLN A 137 15.24 12.71 0.95
C GLN A 137 15.28 13.39 -0.42
N SER A 138 14.13 13.90 -0.86
CA SER A 138 14.02 14.80 -2.02
C SER A 138 13.95 16.26 -1.58
N VAL A 139 14.55 17.13 -2.41
CA VAL A 139 14.62 18.57 -2.20
C VAL A 139 14.15 19.28 -3.47
N PRO A 140 13.15 20.18 -3.38
CA PRO A 140 12.65 20.94 -4.53
C PRO A 140 13.78 21.69 -5.26
N GLY A 141 13.75 21.68 -6.60
CA GLY A 141 14.74 22.37 -7.43
C GLY A 141 16.10 21.66 -7.53
N ARG A 142 16.38 20.68 -6.66
CA ARG A 142 17.56 19.79 -6.76
C ARG A 142 17.20 18.45 -7.38
N ASP A 143 16.08 17.88 -6.94
CA ASP A 143 15.70 16.51 -7.27
C ASP A 143 14.42 16.48 -8.12
N LEU A 144 14.49 15.86 -9.30
CA LEU A 144 13.34 15.64 -10.16
C LEU A 144 12.67 14.29 -9.85
N TRP A 145 12.41 14.05 -8.56
CA TRP A 145 11.70 12.90 -8.01
C TRP A 145 11.16 13.23 -6.62
N ASN A 146 10.27 12.40 -6.11
CA ASN A 146 9.66 12.59 -4.79
C ASN A 146 9.99 11.38 -3.89
N ALA A 147 10.58 11.63 -2.72
CA ALA A 147 10.96 10.59 -1.75
C ALA A 147 9.77 10.14 -0.91
N ILE A 148 8.80 9.47 -1.55
CA ILE A 148 7.64 8.81 -0.92
C ILE A 148 7.37 7.46 -1.59
N ASP A 149 6.48 6.68 -1.02
CA ASP A 149 5.96 5.42 -1.55
C ASP A 149 7.05 4.35 -1.73
N ALA A 150 7.81 4.11 -0.66
CA ALA A 150 8.86 3.10 -0.68
C ALA A 150 8.29 1.69 -0.76
N GLN A 151 9.00 0.81 -1.47
CA GLN A 151 8.84 -0.65 -1.39
C GLN A 151 10.23 -1.29 -1.46
N VAL A 152 10.49 -2.24 -0.55
CA VAL A 152 11.79 -2.89 -0.44
C VAL A 152 11.69 -4.37 -0.78
N ILE A 153 12.69 -4.85 -1.54
CA ILE A 153 12.79 -6.23 -1.99
C ILE A 153 14.24 -6.63 -2.19
N ASP A 154 14.60 -7.89 -1.90
CA ASP A 154 15.88 -8.46 -2.32
C ASP A 154 15.78 -8.98 -3.76
N ASP A 155 16.83 -8.77 -4.54
CA ASP A 155 16.98 -9.46 -5.82
C ASP A 155 17.34 -10.94 -5.64
N ALA A 156 17.43 -11.70 -6.74
CA ALA A 156 17.78 -13.12 -6.71
C ALA A 156 19.17 -13.42 -6.12
N LYS A 157 20.01 -12.41 -5.90
CA LYS A 157 21.33 -12.54 -5.28
C LYS A 157 21.33 -12.10 -3.81
N GLY A 158 20.17 -11.69 -3.28
CA GLY A 158 20.03 -11.17 -1.92
C GLY A 158 20.46 -9.71 -1.75
N THR A 159 20.63 -8.97 -2.84
CA THR A 159 20.88 -7.53 -2.80
C THR A 159 19.60 -6.78 -2.50
N PRO A 160 19.54 -5.95 -1.43
CA PRO A 160 18.35 -5.18 -1.13
C PRO A 160 18.21 -3.96 -2.05
N TRP A 161 17.02 -3.79 -2.60
CA TRP A 161 16.62 -2.69 -3.44
C TRP A 161 15.39 -1.99 -2.88
N MET A 162 15.32 -0.68 -3.08
CA MET A 162 14.16 0.13 -2.75
C MET A 162 13.64 0.80 -4.02
N SER A 163 12.40 0.49 -4.39
CA SER A 163 11.64 1.28 -5.36
C SER A 163 10.85 2.36 -4.63
N PHE A 164 10.72 3.55 -5.22
CA PHE A 164 9.98 4.65 -4.63
C PHE A 164 9.65 5.72 -5.66
N GLY A 165 8.79 6.66 -5.31
CA GLY A 165 8.54 7.86 -6.09
C GLY A 165 7.07 8.09 -6.41
N SER A 166 6.78 9.34 -6.71
CA SER A 166 5.45 9.84 -7.08
C SER A 166 5.63 11.04 -7.99
N PHE A 167 4.95 11.05 -9.12
CA PHE A 167 4.96 12.13 -10.11
C PHE A 167 6.38 12.52 -10.60
N TRP A 168 6.66 13.82 -10.79
CA TRP A 168 7.94 14.39 -11.25
C TRP A 168 8.58 13.58 -12.38
N GLY A 169 9.82 13.14 -12.18
CA GLY A 169 10.60 12.33 -13.14
C GLY A 169 10.36 10.82 -12.99
N GLY A 170 9.23 10.41 -12.40
CA GLY A 170 8.80 9.01 -12.28
C GLY A 170 9.45 8.24 -11.12
N LEU A 171 9.25 6.92 -11.18
CA LEU A 171 9.62 5.98 -10.13
C LEU A 171 11.08 5.58 -10.24
N LYS A 172 11.75 5.53 -9.10
CA LYS A 172 13.17 5.23 -8.96
C LYS A 172 13.38 3.86 -8.32
N LEU A 173 14.51 3.25 -8.62
CA LEU A 173 15.03 2.07 -7.95
C LEU A 173 16.47 2.34 -7.55
N VAL A 174 16.80 2.06 -6.29
CA VAL A 174 18.11 2.28 -5.69
C VAL A 174 18.53 1.08 -4.85
N LYS A 175 19.83 0.86 -4.69
CA LYS A 175 20.34 -0.16 -3.77
C LYS A 175 20.32 0.37 -2.34
N LEU A 176 19.99 -0.51 -1.39
CA LEU A 176 20.21 -0.28 0.03
C LEU A 176 21.54 -0.92 0.48
N ASP A 177 22.07 -0.44 1.59
CA ASP A 177 23.18 -1.10 2.29
C ASP A 177 22.73 -2.47 2.85
N ALA A 178 23.67 -3.27 3.31
CA ALA A 178 23.37 -4.58 3.91
C ALA A 178 22.49 -4.47 5.17
N GLY A 179 22.54 -3.33 5.86
CA GLY A 179 21.68 -3.04 7.02
C GLY A 179 20.26 -2.62 6.65
N ARG A 180 19.98 -2.34 5.39
CA ARG A 180 18.67 -1.91 4.86
C ARG A 180 18.13 -0.61 5.47
N THR A 181 19.03 0.17 6.07
CA THR A 181 18.65 1.43 6.73
C THR A 181 19.21 2.68 6.04
N ARG A 182 20.00 2.48 4.98
CA ARG A 182 20.66 3.56 4.22
C ARG A 182 20.79 3.17 2.75
N LEU A 183 21.00 4.16 1.91
CA LEU A 183 21.42 3.92 0.53
C LEU A 183 22.82 3.28 0.52
N ALA A 184 23.05 2.33 -0.41
CA ALA A 184 24.40 1.76 -0.63
C ALA A 184 25.32 2.79 -1.28
N GLU A 185 26.62 2.63 -1.04
CA GLU A 185 27.68 3.40 -1.69
C GLU A 185 28.69 2.45 -2.40
N PRO A 186 29.02 2.63 -3.67
CA PRO A 186 28.46 3.64 -4.59
C PRO A 186 27.04 3.33 -5.00
N GLN A 187 26.25 4.36 -5.35
CA GLN A 187 24.84 4.25 -5.70
C GLN A 187 24.63 4.27 -7.22
N GLU A 188 23.69 3.45 -7.67
CA GLU A 188 23.15 3.46 -9.04
C GLU A 188 21.67 3.83 -9.00
N TRP A 189 21.27 4.84 -9.77
CA TRP A 189 19.91 5.31 -9.87
C TRP A 189 19.26 4.80 -11.16
N HIS A 190 18.17 4.05 -11.02
CA HIS A 190 17.38 3.58 -12.17
C HIS A 190 16.02 4.26 -12.17
N THR A 191 15.58 4.76 -13.34
CA THR A 191 14.17 5.13 -13.55
C THR A 191 13.45 3.92 -14.10
N ILE A 192 12.57 3.31 -13.30
CA ILE A 192 11.91 2.04 -13.65
C ILE A 192 10.52 2.22 -14.27
N ALA A 193 9.87 3.36 -14.02
CA ALA A 193 8.62 3.74 -14.68
C ALA A 193 8.46 5.26 -14.65
N ARG A 194 7.78 5.84 -15.65
CA ARG A 194 7.39 7.24 -15.66
C ARG A 194 6.26 7.49 -16.65
N ARG A 195 5.57 8.59 -16.45
CA ARG A 195 4.66 9.16 -17.46
C ARG A 195 5.26 10.43 -18.05
N GLU A 196 4.71 10.87 -19.17
CA GLU A 196 5.17 12.08 -19.83
C GLU A 196 5.03 13.29 -18.91
N ARG A 197 6.10 14.08 -18.84
CA ARG A 197 6.17 15.34 -18.14
C ARG A 197 6.67 16.38 -19.12
N PRO A 198 5.85 17.42 -19.43
CA PRO A 198 6.26 18.47 -20.38
C PRO A 198 7.58 19.13 -19.94
N ALA A 199 8.46 19.37 -20.92
CA ALA A 199 9.82 19.88 -20.66
C ALA A 199 9.87 21.26 -19.98
N PHE A 200 8.81 22.06 -20.13
CA PHE A 200 8.70 23.38 -19.51
C PHE A 200 8.02 23.39 -18.13
N THR A 201 7.67 22.19 -17.58
CA THR A 201 7.13 22.11 -16.22
C THR A 201 8.23 22.50 -15.22
N PRO A 202 8.02 23.48 -14.31
CA PRO A 202 8.99 23.85 -13.30
C PRO A 202 9.39 22.66 -12.41
N ASP A 203 10.67 22.57 -12.03
CA ASP A 203 11.20 21.43 -11.29
C ASP A 203 10.60 21.28 -9.87
N ASP A 204 10.08 22.36 -9.29
CA ASP A 204 9.40 22.37 -8.01
C ASP A 204 7.90 22.02 -8.09
N GLU A 205 7.37 21.78 -9.29
CA GLU A 205 5.99 21.36 -9.53
C GLU A 205 5.91 19.87 -9.92
N ALA A 206 4.91 19.16 -9.42
CA ALA A 206 4.65 17.75 -9.76
C ALA A 206 4.39 17.55 -11.28
N GLY A 207 3.68 18.48 -11.89
CA GLY A 207 3.23 18.37 -13.28
C GLY A 207 2.18 17.27 -13.48
N PRO A 208 1.83 16.96 -14.74
CA PRO A 208 0.77 16.00 -15.06
C PRO A 208 1.25 14.53 -15.12
N ALA A 209 2.50 14.24 -14.75
CA ALA A 209 3.09 12.89 -14.80
C ALA A 209 2.56 11.96 -13.69
N GLN A 210 1.25 11.69 -13.69
CA GLN A 210 0.50 11.01 -12.63
C GLN A 210 0.83 9.51 -12.55
N ILE A 211 1.91 9.17 -11.86
CA ILE A 211 2.34 7.81 -11.55
C ILE A 211 2.96 7.78 -10.16
N GLU A 212 2.64 6.75 -9.35
CA GLU A 212 3.20 6.58 -8.00
C GLU A 212 3.06 5.14 -7.50
N ALA A 213 3.41 4.89 -6.24
CA ALA A 213 3.22 3.62 -5.55
C ALA A 213 3.84 2.43 -6.29
N PRO A 214 5.15 2.41 -6.54
CA PRO A 214 5.79 1.24 -7.14
C PRO A 214 5.76 0.06 -6.19
N PHE A 215 5.44 -1.13 -6.71
CA PHE A 215 5.56 -2.38 -5.97
C PHE A 215 6.11 -3.48 -6.89
N ILE A 216 7.29 -4.02 -6.56
CA ILE A 216 7.92 -5.09 -7.33
C ILE A 216 7.57 -6.43 -6.70
N PHE A 217 6.95 -7.32 -7.47
CA PHE A 217 6.56 -8.66 -7.06
C PHE A 217 7.25 -9.73 -7.91
N PRO A 218 8.08 -10.62 -7.30
CA PRO A 218 8.76 -11.68 -8.03
C PRO A 218 7.82 -12.88 -8.22
N LYS A 219 7.68 -13.37 -9.45
CA LYS A 219 6.89 -14.56 -9.76
C LYS A 219 7.42 -15.27 -11.02
N ASN A 220 7.59 -16.60 -10.94
CA ASN A 220 7.94 -17.45 -12.08
C ASN A 220 9.14 -16.94 -12.90
N GLY A 221 10.18 -16.45 -12.22
CA GLY A 221 11.40 -15.94 -12.84
C GLY A 221 11.26 -14.59 -13.56
N TRP A 222 10.23 -13.82 -13.19
CA TRP A 222 10.01 -12.44 -13.57
C TRP A 222 9.90 -11.54 -12.34
N TYR A 223 10.25 -10.27 -12.50
CA TYR A 223 9.89 -9.18 -11.60
C TYR A 223 8.74 -8.42 -12.24
N TYR A 224 7.60 -8.33 -11.54
CA TYR A 224 6.44 -7.55 -11.97
C TYR A 224 6.45 -6.23 -11.22
N LEU A 225 6.56 -5.12 -11.94
CA LEU A 225 6.44 -3.78 -11.39
C LEU A 225 4.99 -3.34 -11.51
N PHE A 226 4.28 -3.31 -10.40
CA PHE A 226 3.01 -2.63 -10.30
C PHE A 226 3.23 -1.15 -10.00
N ALA A 227 2.38 -0.31 -10.55
CA ALA A 227 2.35 1.12 -10.27
C ALA A 227 0.93 1.63 -10.36
N SER A 228 0.65 2.73 -9.70
CA SER A 228 -0.65 3.38 -9.77
C SER A 228 -0.59 4.59 -10.69
N TRP A 229 -1.54 4.68 -11.63
CA TRP A 229 -1.70 5.78 -12.55
C TRP A 229 -2.89 6.66 -12.17
N ASP A 230 -2.84 7.91 -12.61
CA ASP A 230 -3.83 8.96 -12.47
C ASP A 230 -3.99 9.46 -11.02
N LEU A 231 -5.17 9.86 -10.58
CA LEU A 231 -5.35 10.63 -9.35
C LEU A 231 -6.00 9.81 -8.24
N CYS A 232 -5.32 9.69 -7.09
CA CYS A 232 -5.93 9.33 -5.83
C CYS A 232 -6.55 10.54 -5.12
N CYS A 233 -7.11 10.31 -3.94
CA CYS A 233 -7.35 11.33 -2.90
C CYS A 233 -8.34 12.44 -3.31
N LYS A 234 -9.19 12.18 -4.32
CA LYS A 234 -10.20 13.10 -4.87
C LYS A 234 -11.64 12.62 -4.61
N GLY A 235 -11.85 11.60 -3.75
CA GLY A 235 -13.18 11.02 -3.51
C GLY A 235 -13.84 10.57 -4.83
N LYS A 236 -15.01 11.14 -5.17
CA LYS A 236 -15.75 10.81 -6.41
C LYS A 236 -14.97 11.06 -7.71
N ASP A 237 -14.01 11.98 -7.68
CA ASP A 237 -13.20 12.39 -8.84
C ASP A 237 -11.87 11.64 -8.92
N SER A 238 -11.65 10.65 -8.05
CA SER A 238 -10.47 9.77 -8.11
C SER A 238 -10.54 8.87 -9.32
N THR A 239 -9.45 8.85 -10.09
CA THR A 239 -9.28 8.07 -11.33
C THR A 239 -8.18 7.02 -11.22
N TYR A 240 -7.65 6.84 -10.03
CA TYR A 240 -6.56 5.93 -9.68
C TYR A 240 -6.82 4.51 -10.20
N LYS A 241 -5.79 3.88 -10.76
CA LYS A 241 -5.84 2.51 -11.30
C LYS A 241 -4.47 1.86 -11.24
N VAL A 242 -4.44 0.54 -11.17
CA VAL A 242 -3.20 -0.24 -11.12
C VAL A 242 -2.81 -0.70 -12.51
N VAL A 243 -1.55 -0.48 -12.86
CA VAL A 243 -0.90 -0.98 -14.08
C VAL A 243 0.31 -1.84 -13.75
N VAL A 244 0.76 -2.66 -14.71
CA VAL A 244 1.89 -3.56 -14.54
C VAL A 244 2.77 -3.64 -15.78
N GLY A 245 4.06 -3.79 -15.57
CA GLY A 245 5.04 -4.29 -16.53
C GLY A 245 5.91 -5.36 -15.88
N ARG A 246 6.68 -6.12 -16.65
CA ARG A 246 7.56 -7.17 -16.13
C ARG A 246 8.95 -7.14 -16.75
N ALA A 247 9.94 -7.60 -15.98
CA ALA A 247 11.34 -7.65 -16.36
C ALA A 247 12.01 -8.96 -15.91
N LYS A 248 13.13 -9.34 -16.56
CA LYS A 248 13.96 -10.46 -16.12
C LYS A 248 14.97 -10.06 -15.05
N THR A 249 15.29 -8.80 -14.94
CA THR A 249 16.17 -8.25 -13.92
C THR A 249 15.43 -7.17 -13.12
N ILE A 250 15.78 -7.00 -11.86
CA ILE A 250 15.11 -6.03 -10.99
C ILE A 250 15.27 -4.59 -11.47
N THR A 251 16.35 -4.29 -12.20
CA THR A 251 16.61 -2.97 -12.78
C THR A 251 15.85 -2.68 -14.08
N GLY A 252 15.05 -3.65 -14.56
CA GLY A 252 14.29 -3.50 -15.81
C GLY A 252 15.06 -3.91 -17.07
N PRO A 253 14.63 -3.48 -18.28
CA PRO A 253 13.41 -2.69 -18.50
C PRO A 253 12.13 -3.47 -18.16
N TYR A 254 11.17 -2.79 -17.54
CA TYR A 254 9.85 -3.36 -17.27
C TYR A 254 8.94 -3.14 -18.46
N LEU A 255 8.71 -4.18 -19.24
CA LEU A 255 7.88 -4.12 -20.44
C LEU A 255 6.42 -4.45 -20.10
N ASP A 256 5.51 -3.69 -20.67
CA ASP A 256 4.08 -3.99 -20.63
C ASP A 256 3.74 -5.13 -21.64
N ARG A 257 2.46 -5.50 -21.72
CA ARG A 257 1.98 -6.59 -22.60
C ARG A 257 2.22 -6.30 -24.09
N ASN A 258 2.34 -5.03 -24.45
CA ASN A 258 2.60 -4.59 -25.83
C ASN A 258 4.11 -4.40 -26.12
N GLY A 259 4.98 -4.69 -25.14
CA GLY A 259 6.44 -4.52 -25.27
C GLY A 259 6.90 -3.07 -25.06
N VAL A 260 6.05 -2.19 -24.55
CA VAL A 260 6.42 -0.81 -24.26
C VAL A 260 7.03 -0.74 -22.85
N ASP A 261 8.20 -0.11 -22.73
CA ASP A 261 8.90 0.09 -21.46
C ASP A 261 8.11 1.06 -20.55
N MET A 262 7.90 0.68 -19.29
CA MET A 262 7.26 1.54 -18.29
C MET A 262 8.05 2.84 -18.06
N ALA A 263 9.36 2.84 -18.23
CA ALA A 263 10.17 4.06 -18.20
C ALA A 263 9.92 4.99 -19.40
N ARG A 264 9.14 4.54 -20.39
CA ARG A 264 8.72 5.29 -21.59
C ARG A 264 7.19 5.41 -21.69
N GLY A 265 6.48 5.26 -20.56
CA GLY A 265 5.03 5.41 -20.49
C GLY A 265 4.23 4.13 -20.78
N GLY A 266 4.88 2.96 -20.84
CA GLY A 266 4.23 1.66 -20.90
C GLY A 266 3.51 1.31 -19.59
N GLY A 267 2.57 0.38 -19.67
CA GLY A 267 1.82 -0.14 -18.52
C GLY A 267 0.54 -0.85 -18.95
N THR A 268 0.44 -2.13 -18.61
CA THR A 268 -0.78 -2.92 -18.84
C THR A 268 -1.75 -2.70 -17.69
N LEU A 269 -3.00 -2.33 -17.97
CA LEU A 269 -4.03 -2.19 -16.94
C LEU A 269 -4.30 -3.53 -16.25
N VAL A 270 -4.29 -3.53 -14.92
CA VAL A 270 -4.61 -4.67 -14.05
C VAL A 270 -6.02 -4.53 -13.50
N ILE A 271 -6.33 -3.37 -12.89
CA ILE A 271 -7.65 -3.07 -12.31
C ILE A 271 -7.89 -1.57 -12.30
N ALA A 272 -9.15 -1.19 -12.50
CA ALA A 272 -9.62 0.20 -12.42
C ALA A 272 -10.98 0.25 -11.73
N GLY A 273 -11.44 1.46 -11.38
CA GLY A 273 -12.75 1.68 -10.78
C GLY A 273 -13.90 1.36 -11.72
N ASP A 274 -15.09 1.17 -11.13
CA ASP A 274 -16.38 0.96 -11.82
C ASP A 274 -17.45 1.91 -11.24
N SER A 275 -18.74 1.56 -11.35
CA SER A 275 -19.83 2.36 -10.77
C SER A 275 -19.81 2.41 -9.24
N ASP A 276 -19.39 1.32 -8.60
CA ASP A 276 -19.47 1.11 -7.15
C ASP A 276 -18.18 1.50 -6.43
N TRP A 277 -17.05 1.38 -7.13
CA TRP A 277 -15.71 1.61 -6.61
C TRP A 277 -14.93 2.60 -7.46
N ARG A 278 -14.31 3.59 -6.83
CA ARG A 278 -13.46 4.60 -7.48
C ARG A 278 -12.04 4.52 -6.94
N GLY A 279 -11.10 5.02 -7.73
CA GLY A 279 -9.74 5.28 -7.30
C GLY A 279 -9.04 4.08 -6.66
N LEU A 280 -9.01 2.95 -7.38
CA LEU A 280 -8.32 1.74 -6.94
C LEU A 280 -6.82 1.88 -7.15
N GLY A 281 -6.03 1.79 -6.10
CA GLY A 281 -4.60 1.91 -6.27
C GLY A 281 -3.80 1.80 -4.99
N HIS A 282 -2.55 2.23 -5.08
CA HIS A 282 -1.52 2.07 -4.07
C HIS A 282 -1.47 0.63 -3.58
N ASN A 283 -1.22 -0.27 -4.53
CA ASN A 283 -1.27 -1.70 -4.26
C ASN A 283 0.04 -2.21 -3.67
N SER A 284 -0.10 -3.25 -2.87
CA SER A 284 0.95 -4.21 -2.51
C SER A 284 0.56 -5.60 -2.99
N ALA A 285 1.51 -6.53 -3.11
CA ALA A 285 1.27 -7.88 -3.58
C ALA A 285 2.07 -8.91 -2.77
N TYR A 286 1.44 -10.04 -2.41
CA TYR A 286 2.02 -11.04 -1.53
C TYR A 286 1.64 -12.45 -1.94
N THR A 287 2.51 -13.42 -1.60
CA THR A 287 2.14 -14.83 -1.58
C THR A 287 1.95 -15.27 -0.13
N PHE A 288 0.72 -15.60 0.25
CA PHE A 288 0.40 -16.18 1.55
C PHE A 288 -0.24 -17.55 1.36
N ASP A 289 0.29 -18.55 2.07
CA ASP A 289 -0.25 -19.92 2.07
C ASP A 289 -0.46 -20.51 0.66
N GLY A 290 0.47 -20.20 -0.25
CA GLY A 290 0.48 -20.68 -1.63
C GLY A 290 -0.43 -19.93 -2.60
N LYS A 291 -1.13 -18.90 -2.16
CA LYS A 291 -1.97 -18.02 -2.97
C LYS A 291 -1.36 -16.64 -3.10
N ASP A 292 -1.53 -16.04 -4.27
CA ASP A 292 -1.10 -14.65 -4.50
C ASP A 292 -2.27 -13.69 -4.26
N TYR A 293 -1.97 -12.58 -3.64
CA TYR A 293 -2.94 -11.53 -3.30
C TYR A 293 -2.44 -10.17 -3.76
N MET A 294 -3.36 -9.36 -4.27
CA MET A 294 -3.19 -7.92 -4.39
C MET A 294 -3.98 -7.24 -3.27
N VAL A 295 -3.34 -6.31 -2.58
CA VAL A 295 -3.94 -5.54 -1.51
C VAL A 295 -3.88 -4.07 -1.91
N LEU A 296 -5.01 -3.37 -1.84
CA LEU A 296 -5.11 -1.98 -2.26
C LEU A 296 -6.22 -1.25 -1.50
N HIS A 297 -6.30 0.06 -1.64
CA HIS A 297 -7.48 0.80 -1.24
C HIS A 297 -8.39 1.12 -2.44
N ALA A 298 -9.68 1.30 -2.15
CA ALA A 298 -10.67 1.74 -3.11
C ALA A 298 -11.70 2.63 -2.41
N TYR A 299 -12.27 3.61 -3.12
CA TYR A 299 -13.31 4.50 -2.59
C TYR A 299 -14.69 3.97 -2.91
N GLU A 300 -15.48 3.67 -1.88
CA GLU A 300 -16.84 3.12 -2.02
C GLU A 300 -17.86 4.21 -2.35
N THR A 301 -18.51 4.11 -3.50
CA THR A 301 -19.52 5.08 -3.94
C THR A 301 -20.71 5.15 -2.96
N ALA A 302 -21.19 4.00 -2.47
CA ALA A 302 -22.30 3.91 -1.54
C ALA A 302 -22.02 4.50 -0.15
N ASP A 303 -20.72 4.55 0.29
CA ASP A 303 -20.32 5.16 1.55
C ASP A 303 -19.60 6.51 1.34
N ARG A 304 -20.16 7.35 0.47
CA ARG A 304 -19.67 8.73 0.22
C ARG A 304 -18.18 8.78 -0.13
N PHE A 305 -17.72 7.83 -0.91
CA PHE A 305 -16.34 7.68 -1.36
C PHE A 305 -15.32 7.57 -0.23
N LYS A 306 -15.69 6.96 0.88
CA LYS A 306 -14.71 6.58 1.90
C LYS A 306 -13.84 5.44 1.38
N GLN A 307 -12.56 5.51 1.71
CA GLN A 307 -11.59 4.47 1.37
C GLN A 307 -11.84 3.18 2.15
N LYS A 308 -11.68 2.05 1.48
CA LYS A 308 -11.85 0.70 2.02
C LYS A 308 -10.67 -0.18 1.64
N LEU A 309 -10.31 -1.08 2.54
CA LEU A 309 -9.36 -2.16 2.25
C LEU A 309 -9.95 -3.13 1.23
N LYS A 310 -9.13 -3.52 0.25
CA LYS A 310 -9.39 -4.63 -0.65
C LYS A 310 -8.24 -5.63 -0.58
N VAL A 311 -8.56 -6.89 -0.34
CA VAL A 311 -7.65 -8.03 -0.40
C VAL A 311 -8.21 -8.96 -1.48
N LEU A 312 -7.57 -8.97 -2.64
CA LEU A 312 -8.04 -9.65 -3.84
C LEU A 312 -7.11 -10.82 -4.14
N GLU A 313 -7.65 -12.02 -4.33
CA GLU A 313 -6.87 -13.15 -4.82
C GLU A 313 -6.43 -12.87 -6.26
N MET A 314 -5.12 -12.98 -6.53
CA MET A 314 -4.52 -12.66 -7.82
C MET A 314 -4.16 -13.96 -8.56
N GLY A 315 -4.82 -14.18 -9.68
CA GLY A 315 -4.52 -15.27 -10.61
C GLY A 315 -3.51 -14.85 -11.67
N TRP A 316 -3.18 -15.80 -12.55
CA TRP A 316 -2.23 -15.61 -13.66
C TRP A 316 -2.82 -16.20 -14.93
N ASP A 317 -2.79 -15.46 -16.02
CA ASP A 317 -3.20 -15.98 -17.31
C ASP A 317 -2.15 -16.93 -17.91
N ARG A 318 -2.46 -17.54 -19.06
CA ARG A 318 -1.56 -18.47 -19.75
C ARG A 318 -0.22 -17.84 -20.19
N ASP A 319 -0.18 -16.52 -20.36
CA ASP A 319 1.00 -15.77 -20.77
C ASP A 319 1.78 -15.23 -19.54
N GLY A 320 1.31 -15.57 -18.32
CA GLY A 320 1.93 -15.22 -17.05
C GLY A 320 1.68 -13.77 -16.63
N TRP A 321 0.57 -13.14 -17.01
CA TRP A 321 0.18 -11.83 -16.53
C TRP A 321 -0.83 -11.93 -15.39
N PRO A 322 -0.80 -10.99 -14.42
CA PRO A 322 -1.71 -11.01 -13.29
C PRO A 322 -3.16 -10.74 -13.74
N VAL A 323 -4.10 -11.47 -13.12
CA VAL A 323 -5.54 -11.35 -13.37
C VAL A 323 -6.26 -11.22 -12.04
N LEU A 324 -7.17 -10.25 -11.95
CA LEU A 324 -8.07 -10.04 -10.82
C LEU A 324 -9.52 -10.18 -11.30
N ASP A 325 -10.38 -10.78 -10.47
CA ASP A 325 -11.82 -10.74 -10.75
C ASP A 325 -12.41 -9.44 -10.17
N GLN A 326 -12.96 -8.58 -11.04
CA GLN A 326 -13.60 -7.32 -10.65
C GLN A 326 -14.71 -7.54 -9.60
N LYS A 327 -15.40 -8.71 -9.62
CA LYS A 327 -16.46 -9.04 -8.66
C LYS A 327 -15.94 -9.16 -7.22
N ASP A 328 -14.65 -9.48 -7.05
CA ASP A 328 -14.03 -9.59 -5.72
C ASP A 328 -13.91 -8.24 -5.00
N LEU A 329 -14.06 -7.12 -5.72
CA LEU A 329 -14.18 -5.79 -5.09
C LEU A 329 -15.36 -5.71 -4.14
N ASN A 330 -16.42 -6.52 -4.36
CA ASN A 330 -17.60 -6.56 -3.50
C ASN A 330 -17.42 -7.45 -2.25
N ARG A 331 -16.26 -8.10 -2.08
CA ARG A 331 -15.90 -8.77 -0.83
C ARG A 331 -15.47 -7.75 0.20
N TYR A 332 -16.22 -7.67 1.30
CA TYR A 332 -15.95 -6.73 2.37
C TYR A 332 -14.90 -7.23 3.35
N GLN A 333 -14.06 -6.31 3.79
CA GLN A 333 -13.10 -6.53 4.88
C GLN A 333 -13.67 -5.89 6.14
N SER A 334 -14.00 -6.70 7.14
CA SER A 334 -14.67 -6.25 8.36
C SER A 334 -13.67 -5.85 9.43
N ALA A 335 -13.90 -4.72 10.12
CA ALA A 335 -13.20 -4.36 11.34
C ALA A 335 -13.94 -4.93 12.55
N LEU A 336 -13.22 -5.61 13.44
CA LEU A 336 -13.74 -5.92 14.78
C LEU A 336 -13.92 -4.62 15.54
N GLN A 337 -15.03 -4.51 16.26
CA GLN A 337 -15.22 -3.41 17.21
C GLN A 337 -14.18 -3.56 18.34
N PRO A 338 -13.60 -2.47 18.83
CA PRO A 338 -12.61 -2.50 19.91
C PRO A 338 -13.18 -3.02 21.20
#